data_ea3e16b3638ac1224c59708aec70e902
#
_entry.id   ea3e16b3638ac1224c59708aec70e902
#
_cell.length_a   1.000
_cell.length_b   1.000
_cell.length_c   1.000
_cell.angle_alpha   90.00
_cell.angle_beta   90.00
_cell.angle_gamma   90.00
#
_symmetry.space_group_name_H-M   'P 1'
#
loop_
_entity.id
_entity.type
_entity.pdbx_description
1 polymer ?
#
loop_
_entity_poly.entity_id
_entity_poly.type
_entity_poly.pdbx_seq_one_letter_code
_entity_poly.pdbx_strand_id
1 'polypeptide(L)'
;MSVVLGYDESPGAERALRVALEVATAFGEPLVLVYGVAAPGAAGEEYQAHVEALRQAGRSALAHAVEAADEAGVPSTVEVVDEKPAQALLDAAERHDARVIIVGTWGDSPIRGALLGSTPHKLLHLSPVPVLCVPTES
;
A
#
# COMPACT_ATOMS: atom_id res chain seq x y z
N MET A 1 10.55 -14.61 -0.70
CA MET A 1 9.63 -13.66 -1.36
C MET A 1 8.67 -13.07 -0.35
N SER A 2 7.98 -12.02 -0.71
CA SER A 2 7.05 -11.33 0.15
C SER A 2 5.82 -10.88 -0.63
N VAL A 3 4.78 -10.47 0.09
CA VAL A 3 3.58 -9.86 -0.49
C VAL A 3 3.60 -8.39 -0.10
N VAL A 4 3.59 -7.50 -1.09
CA VAL A 4 3.59 -6.04 -0.85
C VAL A 4 2.18 -5.50 -1.03
N LEU A 5 1.69 -4.76 -0.05
CA LEU A 5 0.35 -4.17 -0.05
C LEU A 5 0.43 -2.65 0.09
N GLY A 6 -0.20 -1.95 -0.84
CA GLY A 6 -0.44 -0.51 -0.68
C GLY A 6 -1.71 -0.29 0.15
N TYR A 7 -1.61 0.46 1.23
CA TYR A 7 -2.70 0.58 2.19
C TYR A 7 -2.92 2.03 2.64
N ASP A 8 -4.14 2.52 2.54
CA ASP A 8 -4.53 3.88 2.91
C ASP A 8 -5.82 3.97 3.72
N GLU A 9 -6.27 2.86 4.29
CA GLU A 9 -7.55 2.74 5.04
C GLU A 9 -8.83 3.03 4.23
N SER A 10 -8.73 3.22 2.92
CA SER A 10 -9.93 3.34 2.09
C SER A 10 -10.70 2.01 2.05
N PRO A 11 -11.99 2.01 1.68
CA PRO A 11 -12.73 0.74 1.55
C PRO A 11 -12.07 -0.25 0.60
N GLY A 12 -11.46 0.24 -0.46
CA GLY A 12 -10.70 -0.60 -1.38
C GLY A 12 -9.45 -1.19 -0.74
N ALA A 13 -8.76 -0.42 0.10
CA ALA A 13 -7.59 -0.89 0.81
C ALA A 13 -7.93 -1.97 1.84
N GLU A 14 -9.07 -1.84 2.52
CA GLU A 14 -9.51 -2.86 3.47
C GLU A 14 -9.75 -4.21 2.79
N ARG A 15 -10.38 -4.20 1.63
CA ARG A 15 -10.59 -5.43 0.88
C ARG A 15 -9.27 -5.98 0.36
N ALA A 16 -8.39 -5.10 -0.13
CA ALA A 16 -7.06 -5.49 -0.59
C ALA A 16 -6.25 -6.12 0.55
N LEU A 17 -6.39 -5.60 1.78
CA LEU A 17 -5.73 -6.19 2.95
C LEU A 17 -6.19 -7.63 3.18
N ARG A 18 -7.49 -7.88 3.12
CA ARG A 18 -8.00 -9.25 3.30
C ARG A 18 -7.43 -10.20 2.25
N VAL A 19 -7.40 -9.77 1.00
CA VAL A 19 -6.82 -10.56 -0.09
C VAL A 19 -5.32 -10.78 0.11
N ALA A 20 -4.61 -9.74 0.53
CA ALA A 20 -3.18 -9.84 0.79
C ALA A 20 -2.87 -10.83 1.90
N LEU A 21 -3.68 -10.86 2.96
CA LEU A 21 -3.52 -11.82 4.04
C LEU A 21 -3.78 -13.26 3.58
N GLU A 22 -4.77 -13.45 2.71
CA GLU A 22 -5.05 -14.76 2.11
C GLU A 22 -3.88 -15.23 1.26
N VAL A 23 -3.34 -14.35 0.44
CA VAL A 23 -2.19 -14.67 -0.44
C VAL A 23 -0.95 -14.98 0.40
N ALA A 24 -0.65 -14.12 1.38
CA ALA A 24 0.51 -14.33 2.26
C ALA A 24 0.40 -15.66 3.02
N THR A 25 -0.77 -15.97 3.52
CA THR A 25 -1.01 -17.24 4.21
C THR A 25 -0.83 -18.43 3.27
N ALA A 26 -1.40 -18.35 2.07
CA ALA A 26 -1.32 -19.43 1.10
C ALA A 26 0.11 -19.75 0.70
N PHE A 27 0.96 -18.73 0.57
CA PHE A 27 2.36 -18.93 0.18
C PHE A 27 3.33 -19.03 1.36
N GLY A 28 2.86 -18.81 2.59
CA GLY A 28 3.72 -18.80 3.76
C GLY A 28 4.74 -17.68 3.74
N GLU A 29 4.37 -16.51 3.25
CA GLU A 29 5.26 -15.37 3.07
C GLU A 29 4.85 -14.18 3.93
N PRO A 30 5.81 -13.31 4.30
CA PRO A 30 5.48 -12.11 5.06
C PRO A 30 4.79 -11.05 4.22
N LEU A 31 4.10 -10.14 4.90
CA LEU A 31 3.41 -9.00 4.31
C LEU A 31 4.22 -7.72 4.55
N VAL A 32 4.41 -6.94 3.50
CA VAL A 32 5.03 -5.61 3.58
C VAL A 32 3.93 -4.58 3.35
N LEU A 33 3.64 -3.78 4.35
CA LEU A 33 2.61 -2.75 4.30
C LEU A 33 3.26 -1.42 3.94
N VAL A 34 2.82 -0.81 2.85
CA VAL A 34 3.42 0.42 2.35
C VAL A 34 2.40 1.56 2.32
N TYR A 35 2.77 2.67 2.91
CA TYR A 35 2.03 3.92 2.85
C TYR A 35 2.96 4.98 2.25
N GLY A 36 2.69 5.36 1.03
CA GLY A 36 3.50 6.34 0.32
C GLY A 36 2.71 7.60 0.05
N VAL A 37 3.23 8.74 0.48
CA VAL A 37 2.63 10.05 0.21
C VAL A 37 3.76 11.04 -0.02
N ALA A 38 3.82 11.60 -1.23
CA ALA A 38 4.79 12.64 -1.52
C ALA A 38 4.33 13.94 -0.86
N ALA A 39 5.19 14.53 -0.04
CA ALA A 39 4.92 15.81 0.57
C ALA A 39 4.90 16.90 -0.50
N PRO A 40 3.99 17.89 -0.41
CA PRO A 40 4.04 19.04 -1.33
C PRO A 40 5.34 19.79 -1.17
N GLY A 41 5.79 20.44 -2.22
CA GLY A 41 7.06 21.13 -2.29
C GLY A 41 7.13 22.35 -1.38
N ALA A 42 7.26 22.15 -0.08
CA ALA A 42 7.59 23.17 0.90
C ALA A 42 9.06 23.02 1.27
N ALA A 43 9.67 24.05 1.82
CA ALA A 43 11.08 24.03 2.21
C ALA A 43 11.22 24.30 3.70
N GLY A 44 12.30 23.80 4.30
CA GLY A 44 12.68 24.10 5.67
C GLY A 44 11.78 23.42 6.71
N GLU A 45 11.49 24.17 7.78
CA GLU A 45 10.75 23.64 8.93
C GLU A 45 9.32 23.25 8.58
N GLU A 46 8.66 23.98 7.68
CA GLU A 46 7.30 23.65 7.24
C GLU A 46 7.27 22.30 6.53
N TYR A 47 8.26 22.04 5.69
CA TYR A 47 8.38 20.76 5.01
C TYR A 47 8.56 19.63 6.01
N GLN A 48 9.46 19.80 6.99
CA GLN A 48 9.72 18.79 8.01
C GLN A 48 8.48 18.50 8.85
N ALA A 49 7.76 19.54 9.28
CA ALA A 49 6.53 19.37 10.05
C ALA A 49 5.47 18.63 9.24
N HIS A 50 5.35 18.92 7.96
CA HIS A 50 4.38 18.26 7.08
C HIS A 50 4.71 16.79 6.87
N VAL A 51 5.97 16.47 6.63
CA VAL A 51 6.44 15.08 6.47
C VAL A 51 6.17 14.28 7.75
N GLU A 52 6.46 14.86 8.91
CA GLU A 52 6.21 14.17 10.19
C GLU A 52 4.72 13.93 10.41
N ALA A 53 3.86 14.89 10.07
CA ALA A 53 2.42 14.72 10.15
C ALA A 53 1.94 13.58 9.24
N LEU A 54 2.48 13.48 8.03
CA LEU A 54 2.14 12.40 7.11
C LEU A 54 2.60 11.04 7.64
N ARG A 55 3.78 10.99 8.25
CA ARG A 55 4.29 9.75 8.85
C ARG A 55 3.42 9.29 10.01
N GLN A 56 2.96 10.23 10.85
CA GLN A 56 2.06 9.92 11.96
C GLN A 56 0.72 9.37 11.43
N ALA A 57 0.15 10.01 10.42
CA ALA A 57 -1.09 9.57 9.81
C ALA A 57 -0.92 8.17 9.20
N GLY A 58 0.20 7.92 8.51
CA GLY A 58 0.50 6.62 7.93
C GLY A 58 0.63 5.53 8.98
N ARG A 59 1.33 5.80 10.07
CA ARG A 59 1.48 4.84 11.16
C ARG A 59 0.14 4.50 11.80
N SER A 60 -0.73 5.50 11.99
CA SER A 60 -2.07 5.27 12.54
C SER A 60 -2.91 4.40 11.60
N ALA A 61 -2.87 4.69 10.30
CA ALA A 61 -3.58 3.91 9.30
C ALA A 61 -3.09 2.46 9.28
N LEU A 62 -1.77 2.29 9.31
CA LEU A 62 -1.16 0.96 9.20
C LEU A 62 -1.30 0.13 10.48
N ALA A 63 -1.54 0.76 11.63
CA ALA A 63 -1.72 0.05 12.89
C ALA A 63 -2.86 -0.99 12.81
N HIS A 64 -3.96 -0.63 12.17
CA HIS A 64 -5.08 -1.53 11.95
C HIS A 64 -4.68 -2.72 11.08
N ALA A 65 -3.91 -2.46 10.02
CA ALA A 65 -3.46 -3.51 9.12
C ALA A 65 -2.46 -4.46 9.80
N VAL A 66 -1.57 -3.92 10.64
CA VAL A 66 -0.64 -4.74 11.42
C VAL A 66 -1.39 -5.66 12.37
N GLU A 67 -2.41 -5.13 13.06
CA GLU A 67 -3.24 -5.92 13.95
C GLU A 67 -3.94 -7.06 13.21
N ALA A 68 -4.50 -6.77 12.03
CA ALA A 68 -5.14 -7.78 11.21
C ALA A 68 -4.14 -8.87 10.77
N ALA A 69 -2.92 -8.48 10.43
CA ALA A 69 -1.86 -9.43 10.06
C ALA A 69 -1.48 -10.32 11.25
N ASP A 70 -1.34 -9.73 12.43
CA ASP A 70 -1.04 -10.48 13.66
C ASP A 70 -2.12 -11.51 13.96
N GLU A 71 -3.38 -11.12 13.85
CA GLU A 71 -4.52 -12.03 14.06
C GLU A 71 -4.52 -13.18 13.06
N ALA A 72 -4.06 -12.93 11.84
CA ALA A 72 -3.97 -13.96 10.80
C ALA A 72 -2.69 -14.79 10.90
N GLY A 73 -1.79 -14.47 11.82
CA GLY A 73 -0.51 -15.17 11.96
C GLY A 73 0.49 -14.85 10.86
N VAL A 74 0.35 -13.70 10.20
CA VAL A 74 1.22 -13.28 9.10
C VAL A 74 2.22 -12.25 9.61
N PRO A 75 3.53 -12.52 9.53
CA PRO A 75 4.54 -11.53 9.87
C PRO A 75 4.41 -10.31 8.96
N SER A 76 4.50 -9.12 9.52
CA SER A 76 4.37 -7.89 8.75
C SER A 76 5.49 -6.90 9.01
N THR A 77 5.82 -6.13 7.99
CA THR A 77 6.76 -5.01 8.04
C THR A 77 6.03 -3.78 7.53
N VAL A 78 6.26 -2.64 8.16
CA VAL A 78 5.60 -1.38 7.81
C VAL A 78 6.62 -0.42 7.21
N GLU A 79 6.28 0.18 6.07
CA GLU A 79 7.06 1.24 5.46
C GLU A 79 6.18 2.46 5.21
N VAL A 80 6.57 3.58 5.81
CA VAL A 80 5.95 4.88 5.56
C VAL A 80 7.00 5.74 4.88
N VAL A 81 6.76 6.09 3.62
CA VAL A 81 7.78 6.75 2.81
C VAL A 81 7.26 8.03 2.15
N ASP A 82 8.17 8.99 1.98
CA ASP A 82 7.90 10.27 1.34
C ASP A 82 8.09 10.14 -0.18
N GLU A 83 7.27 9.31 -0.79
CA GLU A 83 7.23 9.07 -2.22
C GLU A 83 5.78 8.93 -2.66
N LYS A 84 5.53 9.15 -3.95
CA LYS A 84 4.20 8.87 -4.52
C LYS A 84 3.89 7.38 -4.37
N PRO A 85 2.64 7.00 -4.17
CA PRO A 85 2.30 5.61 -3.85
C PRO A 85 2.83 4.57 -4.84
N ALA A 86 2.72 4.80 -6.13
CA ALA A 86 3.21 3.84 -7.12
C ALA A 86 4.72 3.63 -6.99
N GLN A 87 5.50 4.71 -6.87
CA GLN A 87 6.95 4.61 -6.73
C GLN A 87 7.33 3.93 -5.42
N ALA A 88 6.64 4.26 -4.34
CA ALA A 88 6.86 3.63 -3.03
C ALA A 88 6.67 2.11 -3.11
N LEU A 89 5.63 1.68 -3.82
CA LEU A 89 5.34 0.25 -3.98
C LEU A 89 6.36 -0.46 -4.86
N LEU A 90 6.81 0.18 -5.94
CA LEU A 90 7.83 -0.39 -6.82
C LEU A 90 9.15 -0.57 -6.08
N ASP A 91 9.56 0.45 -5.31
CA ASP A 91 10.80 0.38 -4.53
C ASP A 91 10.73 -0.67 -3.43
N ALA A 92 9.59 -0.76 -2.74
CA ALA A 92 9.39 -1.77 -1.70
C ALA A 92 9.40 -3.17 -2.30
N ALA A 93 8.79 -3.37 -3.46
CA ALA A 93 8.79 -4.65 -4.13
C ALA A 93 10.20 -5.12 -4.47
N GLU A 94 11.06 -4.20 -4.89
CA GLU A 94 12.46 -4.52 -5.17
C GLU A 94 13.22 -4.87 -3.90
N ARG A 95 13.10 -4.03 -2.85
CA ARG A 95 13.82 -4.24 -1.60
C ARG A 95 13.43 -5.53 -0.88
N HIS A 96 12.18 -5.91 -0.98
CA HIS A 96 11.62 -7.06 -0.26
C HIS A 96 11.41 -8.30 -1.12
N ASP A 97 11.92 -8.31 -2.34
CA ASP A 97 11.76 -9.43 -3.26
C ASP A 97 10.30 -9.89 -3.35
N ALA A 98 9.43 -8.97 -3.79
CA ALA A 98 8.00 -9.23 -3.80
C ALA A 98 7.60 -10.29 -4.82
N ARG A 99 6.73 -11.19 -4.40
CA ARG A 99 6.02 -12.11 -5.29
C ARG A 99 4.95 -11.37 -6.08
N VAL A 100 4.30 -10.41 -5.43
CA VAL A 100 3.17 -9.70 -5.99
C VAL A 100 3.01 -8.36 -5.24
N ILE A 101 2.53 -7.35 -5.96
CA ILE A 101 2.07 -6.09 -5.36
C ILE A 101 0.55 -6.12 -5.39
N ILE A 102 -0.09 -5.87 -4.26
CA ILE A 102 -1.54 -5.85 -4.12
C ILE A 102 -2.00 -4.44 -3.80
N VAL A 103 -3.00 -3.95 -4.52
CA VAL A 103 -3.59 -2.63 -4.32
C VAL A 103 -5.09 -2.69 -4.57
N GLY A 104 -5.85 -1.75 -3.99
CA GLY A 104 -7.23 -1.54 -4.38
C GLY A 104 -7.29 -0.89 -5.76
N THR A 105 -8.39 -1.05 -6.46
CA THR A 105 -8.59 -0.41 -7.77
C THR A 105 -8.89 1.08 -7.63
N TRP A 106 -9.47 1.49 -6.49
CA TRP A 106 -9.81 2.86 -6.16
C TRP A 106 -9.33 3.17 -4.75
N GLY A 107 -8.67 4.30 -4.56
CA GLY A 107 -8.40 4.82 -3.23
C GLY A 107 -9.61 5.61 -2.73
N ASP A 108 -9.36 6.81 -2.23
CA ASP A 108 -10.43 7.70 -1.73
C ASP A 108 -11.15 8.45 -2.85
N SER A 109 -10.86 8.15 -4.10
CA SER A 109 -11.46 8.84 -5.24
C SER A 109 -12.95 8.48 -5.37
N PRO A 110 -13.84 9.48 -5.48
CA PRO A 110 -15.26 9.22 -5.70
C PRO A 110 -15.57 8.83 -7.15
N ILE A 111 -14.60 8.88 -8.04
CA ILE A 111 -14.82 8.56 -9.46
C ILE A 111 -14.94 7.06 -9.59
N ARG A 112 -16.15 6.61 -9.85
CA ARG A 112 -16.45 5.21 -10.12
C ARG A 112 -16.71 5.04 -11.61
N GLY A 113 -16.43 3.86 -12.11
CA GLY A 113 -16.68 3.54 -13.49
C GLY A 113 -15.57 2.71 -14.09
N ALA A 114 -15.29 2.90 -15.36
CA ALA A 114 -14.37 2.06 -16.10
C ALA A 114 -12.90 2.37 -15.88
N LEU A 115 -12.56 3.39 -15.10
CA LEU A 115 -11.17 3.84 -14.95
C LEU A 115 -10.56 3.34 -13.65
N LEU A 116 -9.36 2.82 -13.74
CA LEU A 116 -8.53 2.49 -12.59
C LEU A 116 -7.98 3.77 -11.96
N GLY A 117 -7.76 3.75 -10.64
CA GLY A 117 -7.04 4.80 -9.96
C GLY A 117 -5.62 4.96 -10.52
N SER A 118 -4.98 6.09 -10.22
CA SER A 118 -3.64 6.39 -10.77
C SER A 118 -2.58 5.41 -10.31
N THR A 119 -2.63 4.96 -9.06
CA THR A 119 -1.64 4.02 -8.51
C THR A 119 -1.69 2.66 -9.21
N PRO A 120 -2.85 1.96 -9.27
CA PRO A 120 -2.88 0.69 -9.99
C PRO A 120 -2.57 0.83 -11.47
N HIS A 121 -3.01 1.92 -12.10
CA HIS A 121 -2.70 2.16 -13.51
C HIS A 121 -1.19 2.22 -13.76
N LYS A 122 -0.46 2.99 -12.95
CA LYS A 122 0.99 3.10 -13.07
C LYS A 122 1.70 1.78 -12.78
N LEU A 123 1.24 1.05 -11.76
CA LEU A 123 1.83 -0.23 -11.40
C LEU A 123 1.69 -1.25 -12.52
N LEU A 124 0.53 -1.32 -13.16
CA LEU A 124 0.30 -2.25 -14.27
C LEU A 124 1.23 -2.00 -15.45
N HIS A 125 1.65 -0.76 -15.65
CA HIS A 125 2.58 -0.42 -16.72
C HIS A 125 4.06 -0.57 -16.33
N LEU A 126 4.40 -0.34 -15.08
CA LEU A 126 5.80 -0.19 -14.67
C LEU A 126 6.34 -1.34 -13.83
N SER A 127 5.49 -2.17 -13.25
CA SER A 127 5.95 -3.19 -12.32
C SER A 127 6.61 -4.37 -13.00
N PRO A 128 7.81 -4.78 -12.54
CA PRO A 128 8.44 -6.01 -13.01
C PRO A 128 7.87 -7.28 -12.37
N VAL A 129 7.00 -7.12 -11.35
CA VAL A 129 6.33 -8.25 -10.68
C VAL A 129 4.83 -8.19 -10.91
N PRO A 130 4.11 -9.31 -10.74
CA PRO A 130 2.65 -9.29 -10.90
C PRO A 130 1.98 -8.27 -9.97
N VAL A 131 0.93 -7.64 -10.47
CA VAL A 131 0.13 -6.67 -9.71
C VAL A 131 -1.30 -7.21 -9.63
N LEU A 132 -1.79 -7.34 -8.41
CA LEU A 132 -3.16 -7.76 -8.17
C LEU A 132 -3.98 -6.54 -7.73
N CYS A 133 -4.92 -6.15 -8.57
CA CYS A 133 -5.83 -5.04 -8.30
C CYS A 133 -7.13 -5.60 -7.72
N VAL A 134 -7.44 -5.24 -6.49
CA VAL A 134 -8.62 -5.76 -5.79
C VAL A 134 -9.76 -4.74 -5.90
N PRO A 135 -10.88 -5.11 -6.55
CA PRO A 135 -12.00 -4.19 -6.69
C PRO A 135 -12.69 -3.94 -5.36
N THR A 136 -13.30 -2.77 -5.22
CA THR A 136 -14.14 -2.46 -4.07
C THR A 136 -15.44 -3.27 -4.16
N GLU A 137 -15.99 -3.59 -3.01
CA GLU A 137 -17.32 -4.19 -2.99
C GLU A 137 -18.36 -3.15 -3.41
N SER A 138 -19.26 -3.55 -4.27
CA SER A 138 -20.37 -2.70 -4.71
C SER A 138 -21.46 -2.64 -3.66
#